data_a16c050159b2e6a420c6836e1e1df608
#
_entry.id   a16c050159b2e6a420c6836e1e1df608
#
_cell.length_a   1.000
_cell.length_b   1.000
_cell.length_c   1.000
_cell.angle_alpha   90.00
_cell.angle_beta   90.00
_cell.angle_gamma   90.00
#
_symmetry.space_group_name_H-M   'P 1'
#
loop_
_entity.id
_entity.type
_entity.pdbx_description
1 polymer ?
#
loop_
_entity_poly.entity_id
_entity_poly.type
_entity_poly.pdbx_seq_one_letter_code
_entity_poly.pdbx_strand_id
1 'polypeptide(L)'
;KVVETIGTLTVTAQSIDPDNPNYKGITVDAPTDVEYTGEDQTWLPTVTDGNGKALVKDTDYTVTYDNEDRTNVTGIITVTINGAGNYAGTITRTYQITPKPVTITTESKTRAFDGTALTAGGKVEGIVSGETYGFKTTGSQTYVGSSQNTYEMVWADSEVEGTSGTYTAKKTNYTVTESIGTLVVTAGTPENPLDPTLVVNKTHDKSQTYKAGDVITFTITAKNIYEEAKTITLEELEGVALDANVFENVAPGAEVTATATYTVTEQDIVNGTFTNNVTVTFSGVDDKFTGTDTVDELEDANPHMTITKTTVGAEEGHIYKLGEVINYKVTATNDGNLTLTNVKVEDALTGNVGENAFTIDTLAPDEAQTFDVRYVVTENDVLAGKVVNNATGTATDPTDPDEPKTPVTPGEKEDPIETPNPSLAVVKTSDKTG
;
A
#
# COMPACT_ATOMS: atom_id res chain seq x y z
N LYS A 1 -108.53 -65.50 -23.16
CA LYS A 1 -107.27 -64.78 -23.60
C LYS A 1 -106.54 -64.39 -22.37
N VAL A 2 -105.37 -64.97 -22.19
CA VAL A 2 -104.42 -64.53 -21.20
C VAL A 2 -103.58 -63.39 -21.84
N VAL A 3 -103.57 -62.23 -21.29
CA VAL A 3 -102.73 -61.11 -21.71
C VAL A 3 -101.53 -61.14 -20.79
N GLU A 4 -100.39 -61.61 -21.33
CA GLU A 4 -99.11 -61.51 -20.64
C GLU A 4 -98.59 -60.08 -20.80
N THR A 5 -98.37 -59.42 -19.66
CA THR A 5 -97.71 -58.13 -19.63
C THR A 5 -96.22 -58.42 -19.28
N ILE A 6 -95.39 -58.43 -20.30
CA ILE A 6 -93.98 -58.60 -20.15
C ILE A 6 -93.37 -57.29 -19.58
N GLY A 7 -92.94 -57.30 -18.38
CA GLY A 7 -92.22 -56.17 -17.76
C GLY A 7 -90.83 -56.05 -18.33
N THR A 8 -90.39 -54.81 -18.57
CA THR A 8 -88.99 -54.50 -18.99
C THR A 8 -88.12 -54.35 -17.75
N LEU A 9 -87.13 -55.18 -17.62
CA LEU A 9 -86.10 -54.99 -16.61
C LEU A 9 -85.03 -54.00 -17.12
N THR A 10 -84.92 -52.84 -16.50
CA THR A 10 -83.91 -51.84 -16.83
C THR A 10 -82.75 -51.92 -15.80
N VAL A 11 -81.57 -52.24 -16.24
CA VAL A 11 -80.35 -52.15 -15.43
C VAL A 11 -79.72 -50.77 -15.67
N THR A 12 -79.67 -49.95 -14.64
CA THR A 12 -79.05 -48.62 -14.68
C THR A 12 -77.66 -48.65 -14.10
N ALA A 13 -76.71 -48.03 -14.80
CA ALA A 13 -75.32 -47.91 -14.26
C ALA A 13 -75.30 -47.15 -12.94
N GLN A 14 -74.48 -47.65 -11.99
CA GLN A 14 -74.24 -46.97 -10.70
C GLN A 14 -73.43 -45.71 -10.93
N SER A 15 -73.87 -44.57 -10.37
CA SER A 15 -73.09 -43.32 -10.50
C SER A 15 -71.91 -43.29 -9.55
N ILE A 16 -70.80 -42.79 -10.09
CA ILE A 16 -69.58 -42.43 -9.28
C ILE A 16 -69.71 -41.00 -8.75
N ASP A 17 -70.60 -40.17 -9.34
CA ASP A 17 -70.88 -38.82 -8.92
C ASP A 17 -71.73 -38.78 -7.67
N PRO A 18 -71.29 -38.22 -6.54
CA PRO A 18 -72.02 -38.20 -5.27
C PRO A 18 -73.30 -37.39 -5.32
N ASP A 19 -73.42 -36.44 -6.24
CA ASP A 19 -74.59 -35.60 -6.41
C ASP A 19 -75.72 -36.29 -7.26
N ASN A 20 -75.39 -37.44 -7.83
CA ASN A 20 -76.32 -38.19 -8.65
C ASN A 20 -77.18 -39.17 -7.80
N PRO A 21 -78.56 -39.27 -8.03
CA PRO A 21 -79.46 -40.15 -7.25
C PRO A 21 -79.08 -41.64 -7.37
N ASN A 22 -78.31 -42.06 -8.37
CA ASN A 22 -77.84 -43.45 -8.53
C ASN A 22 -76.56 -43.74 -7.84
N TYR A 23 -76.02 -42.77 -7.05
CA TYR A 23 -74.78 -42.94 -6.24
C TYR A 23 -75.07 -43.93 -5.13
N LYS A 24 -74.11 -44.86 -4.90
CA LYS A 24 -74.22 -45.91 -3.89
C LYS A 24 -72.93 -45.98 -3.03
N GLY A 25 -72.38 -44.82 -2.67
CA GLY A 25 -71.26 -44.74 -1.75
C GLY A 25 -69.89 -45.11 -2.35
N ILE A 26 -69.70 -44.81 -3.66
CA ILE A 26 -68.40 -44.93 -4.32
C ILE A 26 -67.46 -43.93 -3.72
N THR A 27 -66.24 -44.31 -3.36
CA THR A 27 -65.21 -43.40 -2.82
C THR A 27 -64.03 -43.30 -3.80
N VAL A 28 -63.51 -42.11 -3.91
CA VAL A 28 -62.29 -41.78 -4.66
C VAL A 28 -61.35 -41.06 -3.71
N ASP A 29 -60.15 -41.59 -3.54
CA ASP A 29 -59.12 -40.94 -2.72
C ASP A 29 -58.83 -39.48 -3.23
N ALA A 30 -58.17 -38.70 -2.39
CA ALA A 30 -57.78 -37.33 -2.74
C ALA A 30 -56.26 -37.27 -2.99
N PRO A 31 -55.83 -36.64 -4.08
CA PRO A 31 -54.41 -36.38 -4.27
C PRO A 31 -53.89 -35.33 -3.27
N THR A 32 -52.61 -35.33 -3.04
CA THR A 32 -51.89 -34.25 -2.33
C THR A 32 -50.94 -33.59 -3.28
N ASP A 33 -50.65 -32.29 -3.06
CA ASP A 33 -49.60 -31.58 -3.77
C ASP A 33 -48.25 -32.27 -3.53
N VAL A 34 -47.39 -32.26 -4.56
CA VAL A 34 -46.10 -32.93 -4.54
C VAL A 34 -45.00 -31.94 -4.93
N GLU A 35 -43.82 -32.02 -4.26
CA GLU A 35 -42.69 -31.19 -4.64
C GLU A 35 -42.05 -31.70 -5.94
N TYR A 36 -41.53 -30.80 -6.77
CA TYR A 36 -40.84 -31.13 -8.00
C TYR A 36 -39.63 -32.03 -7.74
N THR A 37 -39.58 -33.14 -8.50
CA THR A 37 -38.50 -34.15 -8.40
C THR A 37 -37.75 -34.38 -9.71
N GLY A 38 -38.18 -33.78 -10.83
CA GLY A 38 -37.68 -34.06 -12.16
C GLY A 38 -38.28 -35.31 -12.82
N GLU A 39 -39.08 -36.10 -12.07
CA GLU A 39 -39.75 -37.32 -12.56
C GLU A 39 -41.25 -37.11 -12.76
N ASP A 40 -41.90 -38.03 -13.50
CA ASP A 40 -43.36 -38.02 -13.69
C ASP A 40 -44.10 -38.15 -12.35
N GLN A 41 -44.99 -37.20 -12.05
CA GLN A 41 -45.79 -37.10 -10.84
C GLN A 41 -47.27 -37.42 -11.12
N THR A 42 -47.56 -38.36 -12.04
CA THR A 42 -48.92 -38.77 -12.38
C THR A 42 -49.59 -39.44 -11.17
N TRP A 43 -50.62 -38.75 -10.61
CA TRP A 43 -51.43 -39.35 -9.57
C TRP A 43 -52.50 -40.24 -10.19
N LEU A 44 -52.57 -41.55 -9.75
CA LEU A 44 -53.57 -42.51 -10.13
C LEU A 44 -54.55 -42.69 -8.98
N PRO A 45 -55.89 -42.41 -9.17
CA PRO A 45 -56.86 -42.55 -8.12
C PRO A 45 -57.13 -44.04 -7.75
N THR A 46 -57.36 -44.27 -6.50
CA THR A 46 -57.98 -45.50 -6.01
C THR A 46 -59.47 -45.27 -5.88
N VAL A 47 -60.25 -46.03 -6.64
CA VAL A 47 -61.73 -45.97 -6.61
C VAL A 47 -62.29 -47.24 -6.00
N THR A 48 -63.18 -47.10 -5.01
CA THR A 48 -63.81 -48.25 -4.34
C THR A 48 -65.30 -48.11 -4.36
N ASP A 49 -66.02 -49.24 -4.46
CA ASP A 49 -67.52 -49.27 -4.34
C ASP A 49 -67.99 -49.07 -2.89
N GLY A 50 -69.27 -48.93 -2.65
CA GLY A 50 -69.89 -48.72 -1.35
C GLY A 50 -69.66 -49.90 -0.36
N ASN A 51 -69.17 -51.03 -0.82
CA ASN A 51 -68.81 -52.18 -0.01
C ASN A 51 -67.29 -52.28 0.23
N GLY A 52 -66.52 -51.35 -0.21
CA GLY A 52 -65.04 -51.29 -0.07
C GLY A 52 -64.30 -52.14 -1.10
N LYS A 53 -64.95 -52.64 -2.17
CA LYS A 53 -64.26 -53.35 -3.26
C LYS A 53 -63.63 -52.37 -4.23
N ALA A 54 -62.34 -52.55 -4.54
CA ALA A 54 -61.65 -51.74 -5.55
C ALA A 54 -62.24 -51.95 -6.93
N LEU A 55 -62.47 -50.86 -7.63
CA LEU A 55 -62.83 -50.80 -9.04
C LEU A 55 -61.61 -50.90 -9.92
N VAL A 56 -61.78 -51.46 -11.13
CA VAL A 56 -60.67 -51.72 -12.05
C VAL A 56 -60.58 -50.60 -13.09
N LYS A 57 -59.47 -49.90 -13.13
CA LYS A 57 -59.18 -48.85 -14.15
C LYS A 57 -59.31 -49.47 -15.55
N ASP A 58 -59.77 -48.69 -16.51
CA ASP A 58 -60.04 -49.01 -17.93
C ASP A 58 -61.11 -50.09 -18.16
N THR A 59 -61.75 -50.58 -17.06
CA THR A 59 -62.89 -51.49 -17.07
C THR A 59 -64.09 -50.83 -16.43
N ASP A 60 -63.95 -50.38 -15.18
CA ASP A 60 -65.01 -49.80 -14.35
C ASP A 60 -64.96 -48.28 -14.34
N TYR A 61 -63.82 -47.69 -14.64
CA TYR A 61 -63.63 -46.25 -14.79
C TYR A 61 -62.40 -45.94 -15.64
N THR A 62 -62.38 -44.73 -16.24
CA THR A 62 -61.22 -44.15 -16.96
C THR A 62 -60.72 -42.89 -16.26
N VAL A 63 -59.47 -42.55 -16.46
CA VAL A 63 -58.80 -41.33 -15.90
C VAL A 63 -58.23 -40.50 -17.04
N THR A 64 -58.53 -39.23 -17.03
CA THR A 64 -57.95 -38.25 -17.94
C THR A 64 -57.44 -37.05 -17.17
N TYR A 65 -56.41 -36.38 -17.72
CA TYR A 65 -55.78 -35.20 -17.15
C TYR A 65 -55.95 -34.04 -18.11
N ASP A 66 -56.16 -32.83 -17.59
CA ASP A 66 -56.23 -31.61 -18.38
C ASP A 66 -54.86 -31.11 -18.83
N ASN A 67 -53.77 -31.60 -18.21
CA ASN A 67 -52.36 -31.30 -18.56
C ASN A 67 -51.60 -32.60 -18.83
N GLU A 68 -50.89 -32.65 -19.97
CA GLU A 68 -50.05 -33.81 -20.30
C GLU A 68 -48.66 -33.74 -19.65
N ASP A 69 -48.18 -32.53 -19.30
CA ASP A 69 -46.93 -32.35 -18.56
C ASP A 69 -47.17 -32.50 -17.04
N ARG A 70 -46.86 -33.66 -16.54
CA ARG A 70 -46.93 -34.01 -15.11
C ARG A 70 -45.55 -34.20 -14.49
N THR A 71 -44.49 -33.68 -15.15
CA THR A 71 -43.15 -33.65 -14.67
C THR A 71 -42.76 -32.27 -14.15
N ASN A 72 -43.15 -31.21 -14.87
CA ASN A 72 -42.77 -29.85 -14.53
C ASN A 72 -43.87 -29.13 -13.70
N VAL A 73 -43.51 -28.00 -13.10
CA VAL A 73 -44.43 -27.11 -12.41
C VAL A 73 -45.26 -26.33 -13.46
N THR A 74 -46.49 -26.73 -13.67
CA THR A 74 -47.37 -26.18 -14.70
C THR A 74 -48.67 -25.57 -14.13
N GLY A 75 -48.82 -25.55 -12.80
CA GLY A 75 -49.99 -25.11 -12.08
C GLY A 75 -50.89 -26.28 -11.64
N ILE A 76 -52.20 -26.00 -11.47
CA ILE A 76 -53.15 -27.01 -11.01
C ILE A 76 -53.43 -28.01 -12.14
N ILE A 77 -53.32 -29.28 -11.80
CA ILE A 77 -53.66 -30.41 -12.67
C ILE A 77 -55.04 -30.94 -12.27
N THR A 78 -56.00 -30.92 -13.20
CA THR A 78 -57.35 -31.49 -12.99
C THR A 78 -57.37 -32.91 -13.48
N VAL A 79 -57.72 -33.82 -12.59
CA VAL A 79 -57.88 -35.26 -12.87
C VAL A 79 -59.39 -35.55 -12.99
N THR A 80 -59.82 -35.99 -14.14
CA THR A 80 -61.17 -36.39 -14.38
C THR A 80 -61.29 -37.89 -14.41
N ILE A 81 -62.13 -38.44 -13.49
CA ILE A 81 -62.44 -39.84 -13.36
C ILE A 81 -63.83 -40.03 -13.92
N ASN A 82 -64.00 -40.83 -15.01
CA ASN A 82 -65.28 -41.14 -15.65
C ASN A 82 -65.64 -42.57 -15.41
N GLY A 83 -66.87 -42.84 -14.92
CA GLY A 83 -67.38 -44.16 -14.79
C GLY A 83 -67.52 -44.86 -16.15
N ALA A 84 -67.25 -46.16 -16.21
CA ALA A 84 -67.32 -47.02 -17.39
C ALA A 84 -67.92 -48.38 -17.02
N GLY A 85 -68.38 -49.12 -18.04
CA GLY A 85 -68.99 -50.43 -17.82
C GLY A 85 -70.28 -50.37 -17.03
N ASN A 86 -70.29 -50.88 -15.81
CA ASN A 86 -71.37 -50.84 -14.86
C ASN A 86 -71.51 -49.52 -14.08
N TYR A 87 -70.60 -48.57 -14.34
CA TYR A 87 -70.57 -47.30 -13.66
C TYR A 87 -70.73 -46.13 -14.65
N ALA A 88 -71.22 -45.00 -14.19
CA ALA A 88 -71.45 -43.79 -14.97
C ALA A 88 -71.17 -42.55 -14.10
N GLY A 89 -71.11 -41.37 -14.77
CA GLY A 89 -70.87 -40.08 -14.11
C GLY A 89 -69.39 -39.73 -14.05
N THR A 90 -69.12 -38.59 -13.48
CA THR A 90 -67.74 -38.00 -13.48
C THR A 90 -67.41 -37.43 -12.09
N ILE A 91 -66.23 -37.64 -11.62
CA ILE A 91 -65.62 -36.98 -10.45
C ILE A 91 -64.37 -36.27 -10.89
N THR A 92 -64.14 -35.07 -10.39
CA THR A 92 -62.85 -34.36 -10.55
C THR A 92 -62.09 -34.25 -9.26
N ARG A 93 -60.76 -34.31 -9.36
CA ARG A 93 -59.79 -34.03 -8.29
C ARG A 93 -58.70 -33.12 -8.84
N THR A 94 -58.10 -32.37 -7.96
CA THR A 94 -57.00 -31.47 -8.35
C THR A 94 -55.81 -31.67 -7.47
N TYR A 95 -54.61 -31.56 -8.03
CA TYR A 95 -53.34 -31.46 -7.35
C TYR A 95 -52.42 -30.56 -8.16
N GLN A 96 -51.25 -30.20 -7.58
CA GLN A 96 -50.20 -29.47 -8.28
C GLN A 96 -48.83 -30.01 -7.94
N ILE A 97 -47.88 -29.79 -8.85
CA ILE A 97 -46.44 -29.95 -8.58
C ILE A 97 -46.00 -28.61 -8.07
N THR A 98 -45.45 -28.58 -6.82
CA THR A 98 -44.96 -27.36 -6.21
C THR A 98 -43.46 -27.16 -6.52
N PRO A 99 -43.02 -25.89 -6.70
CA PRO A 99 -41.61 -25.62 -6.96
C PRO A 99 -40.69 -26.11 -5.84
N LYS A 100 -39.56 -26.71 -6.21
CA LYS A 100 -38.52 -27.12 -5.26
C LYS A 100 -37.72 -25.93 -4.79
N PRO A 101 -37.40 -25.81 -3.45
CA PRO A 101 -36.54 -24.76 -2.96
C PRO A 101 -35.09 -24.91 -3.47
N VAL A 102 -34.53 -23.80 -3.97
CA VAL A 102 -33.10 -23.65 -4.34
C VAL A 102 -32.52 -22.47 -3.62
N THR A 103 -31.33 -22.65 -3.06
CA THR A 103 -30.57 -21.57 -2.44
C THR A 103 -29.33 -21.26 -3.26
N ILE A 104 -29.15 -19.99 -3.64
CA ILE A 104 -27.94 -19.46 -4.27
C ILE A 104 -27.18 -18.67 -3.21
N THR A 105 -25.95 -19.06 -2.93
CA THR A 105 -25.09 -18.37 -1.97
C THR A 105 -23.83 -17.90 -2.67
N THR A 106 -23.45 -16.62 -2.51
CA THR A 106 -22.13 -16.12 -2.86
C THR A 106 -21.33 -15.81 -1.60
N GLU A 107 -20.00 -15.99 -1.67
CA GLU A 107 -19.14 -15.87 -0.52
C GLU A 107 -18.79 -14.41 -0.23
N SER A 108 -18.65 -14.07 1.05
CA SER A 108 -18.04 -12.82 1.50
C SER A 108 -16.53 -12.99 1.63
N LYS A 109 -15.77 -11.94 1.27
CA LYS A 109 -14.31 -11.93 1.40
C LYS A 109 -13.80 -10.54 1.71
N THR A 110 -12.77 -10.47 2.58
CA THR A 110 -12.10 -9.22 2.94
C THR A 110 -10.59 -9.34 2.69
N ARG A 111 -9.99 -8.24 2.23
CA ARG A 111 -8.54 -8.16 1.96
C ARG A 111 -8.09 -6.71 2.06
N ALA A 112 -6.82 -6.48 2.47
CA ALA A 112 -6.16 -5.19 2.29
C ALA A 112 -5.94 -4.91 0.79
N PHE A 113 -5.93 -3.65 0.40
CA PHE A 113 -5.65 -3.21 -0.97
C PHE A 113 -4.26 -3.73 -1.43
N ASP A 114 -4.22 -4.31 -2.62
CA ASP A 114 -3.00 -4.78 -3.28
C ASP A 114 -2.93 -4.39 -4.76
N GLY A 115 -3.85 -3.53 -5.20
CA GLY A 115 -3.96 -3.09 -6.59
C GLY A 115 -4.65 -4.08 -7.53
N THR A 116 -5.05 -5.27 -7.05
CA THR A 116 -5.72 -6.29 -7.86
C THR A 116 -7.22 -6.43 -7.51
N ALA A 117 -8.01 -7.03 -8.39
CA ALA A 117 -9.42 -7.28 -8.13
C ALA A 117 -9.61 -8.40 -7.10
N LEU A 118 -10.40 -8.13 -6.05
CA LEU A 118 -10.88 -9.12 -5.10
C LEU A 118 -12.12 -9.79 -5.68
N THR A 119 -12.12 -11.12 -5.75
CA THR A 119 -13.26 -11.95 -6.14
C THR A 119 -13.45 -13.07 -5.14
N ALA A 120 -14.66 -13.64 -5.09
CA ALA A 120 -14.95 -14.81 -4.27
C ALA A 120 -15.91 -15.76 -5.00
N GLY A 121 -15.98 -17.00 -4.54
CA GLY A 121 -16.82 -18.05 -5.07
C GLY A 121 -18.28 -17.94 -4.64
N GLY A 122 -19.04 -18.99 -5.00
CA GLY A 122 -20.42 -19.19 -4.60
C GLY A 122 -20.86 -20.62 -4.91
N LYS A 123 -22.08 -20.96 -4.51
CA LYS A 123 -22.68 -22.26 -4.73
C LYS A 123 -24.19 -22.16 -4.96
N VAL A 124 -24.74 -23.19 -5.59
CA VAL A 124 -26.16 -23.42 -5.76
C VAL A 124 -26.51 -24.76 -5.10
N GLU A 125 -27.50 -24.77 -4.23
CA GLU A 125 -27.97 -25.97 -3.51
C GLU A 125 -29.47 -26.15 -3.72
N GLY A 126 -29.92 -27.41 -3.88
CA GLY A 126 -31.33 -27.76 -4.02
C GLY A 126 -31.76 -28.13 -5.45
N ILE A 127 -30.90 -27.99 -6.46
CA ILE A 127 -31.19 -28.47 -7.83
C ILE A 127 -31.35 -29.98 -7.81
N VAL A 128 -32.31 -30.47 -8.60
CA VAL A 128 -32.55 -31.91 -8.75
C VAL A 128 -31.35 -32.60 -9.35
N SER A 129 -30.99 -33.78 -8.79
CA SER A 129 -29.82 -34.54 -9.25
C SER A 129 -29.94 -34.93 -10.73
N GLY A 130 -28.88 -34.65 -11.50
CA GLY A 130 -28.85 -34.90 -12.93
C GLY A 130 -29.29 -33.72 -13.79
N GLU A 131 -29.94 -32.69 -13.24
CA GLU A 131 -30.16 -31.46 -13.96
C GLU A 131 -28.93 -30.57 -14.02
N THR A 132 -28.80 -29.84 -15.12
CA THR A 132 -27.64 -28.96 -15.39
C THR A 132 -28.08 -27.51 -15.47
N TYR A 133 -27.18 -26.59 -15.04
CA TYR A 133 -27.38 -25.15 -15.02
C TYR A 133 -26.04 -24.43 -15.21
N GLY A 134 -26.06 -23.17 -15.64
CA GLY A 134 -24.89 -22.31 -15.63
C GLY A 134 -24.87 -21.45 -14.36
N PHE A 135 -23.72 -21.40 -13.66
CA PHE A 135 -23.53 -20.53 -12.52
C PHE A 135 -22.11 -20.00 -12.49
N LYS A 136 -21.95 -18.69 -12.29
CA LYS A 136 -20.66 -18.04 -12.02
C LYS A 136 -20.87 -16.80 -11.16
N THR A 137 -19.95 -16.52 -10.25
CA THR A 137 -19.87 -15.24 -9.57
C THR A 137 -19.27 -14.18 -10.48
N THR A 138 -19.79 -12.95 -10.43
CA THR A 138 -19.39 -11.81 -11.26
C THR A 138 -18.93 -10.61 -10.43
N GLY A 139 -19.10 -10.69 -9.10
CA GLY A 139 -18.69 -9.65 -8.17
C GLY A 139 -17.18 -9.42 -8.18
N SER A 140 -16.78 -8.15 -8.09
CA SER A 140 -15.37 -7.72 -8.09
C SER A 140 -15.22 -6.40 -7.33
N GLN A 141 -14.19 -6.31 -6.47
CA GLN A 141 -13.83 -5.09 -5.74
C GLN A 141 -12.33 -4.86 -5.85
N THR A 142 -11.89 -3.74 -6.41
CA THR A 142 -10.47 -3.43 -6.60
C THR A 142 -9.97 -2.38 -5.63
N TYR A 143 -10.71 -1.28 -5.46
CA TYR A 143 -10.34 -0.15 -4.61
C TYR A 143 -10.90 -0.31 -3.20
N VAL A 144 -10.34 0.44 -2.24
CA VAL A 144 -10.83 0.48 -0.86
C VAL A 144 -12.30 0.89 -0.84
N GLY A 145 -13.13 -0.01 -0.33
CA GLY A 145 -14.58 0.09 -0.35
C GLY A 145 -15.23 -1.29 -0.28
N SER A 146 -16.51 -1.39 -0.68
CA SER A 146 -17.23 -2.64 -0.64
C SER A 146 -18.26 -2.77 -1.77
N SER A 147 -18.41 -3.99 -2.29
CA SER A 147 -19.44 -4.33 -3.27
C SER A 147 -20.07 -5.68 -2.97
N GLN A 148 -21.23 -5.93 -3.54
CA GLN A 148 -21.84 -7.26 -3.48
C GLN A 148 -21.09 -8.22 -4.39
N ASN A 149 -20.93 -9.47 -3.93
CA ASN A 149 -20.43 -10.57 -4.75
C ASN A 149 -21.57 -11.08 -5.64
N THR A 150 -21.87 -10.35 -6.70
CA THR A 150 -22.93 -10.68 -7.66
C THR A 150 -22.66 -11.98 -8.41
N TYR A 151 -23.70 -12.54 -9.05
CA TYR A 151 -23.59 -13.77 -9.83
C TYR A 151 -24.44 -13.71 -11.10
N GLU A 152 -24.16 -14.61 -12.02
CA GLU A 152 -25.01 -14.95 -13.15
C GLU A 152 -25.46 -16.41 -13.02
N MET A 153 -26.76 -16.65 -13.24
CA MET A 153 -27.39 -17.97 -13.28
C MET A 153 -28.09 -18.15 -14.61
N VAL A 154 -27.82 -19.26 -15.30
CA VAL A 154 -28.45 -19.59 -16.59
C VAL A 154 -29.24 -20.87 -16.43
N TRP A 155 -30.55 -20.79 -16.70
CA TRP A 155 -31.51 -21.88 -16.66
C TRP A 155 -31.84 -22.34 -18.08
N ALA A 156 -32.43 -23.52 -18.22
CA ALA A 156 -32.87 -24.05 -19.50
C ALA A 156 -33.97 -23.16 -20.18
N ASP A 157 -34.76 -22.47 -19.36
CA ASP A 157 -35.82 -21.54 -19.78
C ASP A 157 -35.40 -20.07 -19.75
N SER A 158 -34.07 -19.78 -19.60
CA SER A 158 -33.55 -18.42 -19.75
C SER A 158 -33.46 -18.04 -21.21
N GLU A 159 -33.88 -16.80 -21.53
CA GLU A 159 -33.72 -16.19 -22.87
C GLU A 159 -32.28 -15.64 -23.08
N VAL A 160 -31.24 -16.43 -22.80
CA VAL A 160 -29.85 -16.02 -23.01
C VAL A 160 -29.38 -16.57 -24.36
N GLU A 161 -29.03 -15.69 -25.27
CA GLU A 161 -28.56 -16.07 -26.61
C GLU A 161 -27.37 -17.04 -26.54
N GLY A 162 -27.46 -18.16 -27.26
CA GLY A 162 -26.39 -19.17 -27.32
C GLY A 162 -26.41 -20.25 -26.22
N THR A 163 -27.38 -20.24 -25.27
CA THR A 163 -27.46 -21.22 -24.18
C THR A 163 -28.58 -22.24 -24.35
N SER A 164 -29.41 -22.11 -25.40
CA SER A 164 -30.52 -23.03 -25.68
C SER A 164 -30.02 -24.46 -25.88
N GLY A 165 -30.59 -25.39 -25.11
CA GLY A 165 -30.24 -26.82 -25.16
C GLY A 165 -29.01 -27.26 -24.38
N THR A 166 -28.29 -26.32 -23.72
CA THR A 166 -27.10 -26.64 -22.92
C THR A 166 -27.49 -27.07 -21.50
N TYR A 167 -28.58 -26.52 -20.95
CA TYR A 167 -29.03 -26.76 -19.58
C TYR A 167 -30.37 -27.44 -19.54
N THR A 168 -30.65 -28.15 -18.42
CA THR A 168 -31.90 -28.91 -18.24
C THR A 168 -32.75 -28.37 -17.08
N ALA A 169 -32.14 -27.74 -16.07
CA ALA A 169 -32.87 -27.14 -14.96
C ALA A 169 -33.69 -25.91 -15.44
N LYS A 170 -35.02 -25.92 -15.27
CA LYS A 170 -35.90 -24.82 -15.60
C LYS A 170 -36.19 -23.97 -14.36
N LYS A 171 -36.03 -22.65 -14.43
CA LYS A 171 -36.31 -21.75 -13.30
C LYS A 171 -37.75 -21.89 -12.80
N THR A 172 -38.72 -22.17 -13.68
CA THR A 172 -40.13 -22.35 -13.36
C THR A 172 -40.38 -23.50 -12.38
N ASN A 173 -39.47 -24.49 -12.29
CA ASN A 173 -39.57 -25.63 -11.40
C ASN A 173 -39.02 -25.37 -10.00
N TYR A 174 -38.48 -24.18 -9.74
CA TYR A 174 -37.78 -23.84 -8.49
C TYR A 174 -38.27 -22.55 -7.86
N THR A 175 -38.21 -22.52 -6.53
CA THR A 175 -38.32 -21.30 -5.74
C THR A 175 -36.93 -20.89 -5.31
N VAL A 176 -36.41 -19.77 -5.83
CA VAL A 176 -35.04 -19.31 -5.59
C VAL A 176 -35.00 -18.41 -4.36
N THR A 177 -34.09 -18.73 -3.43
CA THR A 177 -33.71 -17.90 -2.29
C THR A 177 -32.23 -17.52 -2.47
N GLU A 178 -31.88 -16.24 -2.21
CA GLU A 178 -30.54 -15.71 -2.42
C GLU A 178 -29.90 -15.30 -1.08
N SER A 179 -28.60 -15.60 -0.94
CA SER A 179 -27.72 -15.11 0.13
C SER A 179 -26.48 -14.53 -0.51
N ILE A 180 -26.49 -13.19 -0.72
CA ILE A 180 -25.42 -12.51 -1.44
C ILE A 180 -24.33 -12.07 -0.48
N GLY A 181 -23.10 -12.52 -0.73
CA GLY A 181 -21.89 -12.13 0.00
C GLY A 181 -21.43 -10.71 -0.35
N THR A 182 -20.51 -10.19 0.48
CA THR A 182 -19.91 -8.88 0.31
C THR A 182 -18.39 -9.01 0.11
N LEU A 183 -17.86 -8.32 -0.88
CA LEU A 183 -16.43 -8.15 -1.12
C LEU A 183 -15.99 -6.84 -0.48
N VAL A 184 -14.96 -6.87 0.39
CA VAL A 184 -14.45 -5.70 1.10
C VAL A 184 -12.95 -5.58 0.86
N VAL A 185 -12.51 -4.44 0.32
CA VAL A 185 -11.10 -4.06 0.25
C VAL A 185 -10.87 -2.94 1.26
N THR A 186 -9.88 -3.12 2.15
CA THR A 186 -9.55 -2.17 3.23
C THR A 186 -8.22 -1.45 2.95
N ALA A 187 -8.00 -0.32 3.61
CA ALA A 187 -6.72 0.38 3.64
C ALA A 187 -5.69 -0.28 4.58
N GLY A 188 -5.92 -1.53 4.96
CA GLY A 188 -5.12 -2.29 5.92
C GLY A 188 -5.74 -2.30 7.31
N THR A 189 -5.23 -3.18 8.17
CA THR A 189 -5.54 -3.28 9.60
C THR A 189 -4.23 -3.42 10.38
N PRO A 190 -4.22 -3.22 11.71
CA PRO A 190 -3.02 -3.45 12.51
C PRO A 190 -2.45 -4.87 12.37
N GLU A 191 -3.29 -5.88 12.14
CA GLU A 191 -2.91 -7.27 11.95
C GLU A 191 -2.47 -7.58 10.51
N ASN A 192 -2.94 -6.78 9.56
CA ASN A 192 -2.61 -6.89 8.14
C ASN A 192 -2.45 -5.49 7.55
N PRO A 193 -1.30 -4.81 7.82
CA PRO A 193 -1.06 -3.45 7.36
C PRO A 193 -0.95 -3.42 5.83
N LEU A 194 -1.42 -2.31 5.25
CA LEU A 194 -1.18 -2.02 3.85
C LEU A 194 0.29 -1.67 3.64
N ASP A 195 0.88 -2.17 2.55
CA ASP A 195 2.18 -1.69 2.07
C ASP A 195 2.06 -0.22 1.63
N PRO A 196 2.68 0.73 2.33
CA PRO A 196 2.54 2.15 2.02
C PRO A 196 3.06 2.51 0.62
N THR A 197 3.96 1.71 0.04
CA THR A 197 4.50 1.95 -1.32
C THR A 197 3.44 1.80 -2.42
N LEU A 198 2.32 1.13 -2.13
CA LEU A 198 1.16 1.06 -3.02
C LEU A 198 0.36 2.38 -3.07
N VAL A 199 0.58 3.27 -2.08
CA VAL A 199 -0.14 4.53 -1.92
C VAL A 199 0.75 5.72 -2.21
N VAL A 200 1.98 5.71 -1.69
CA VAL A 200 2.94 6.81 -1.81
C VAL A 200 4.34 6.27 -2.06
N ASN A 201 5.02 6.84 -3.03
CA ASN A 201 6.43 6.59 -3.28
C ASN A 201 7.18 7.92 -3.30
N LYS A 202 8.38 7.94 -2.69
CA LYS A 202 9.26 9.10 -2.62
C LYS A 202 10.67 8.67 -3.00
N THR A 203 11.31 9.40 -3.89
CA THR A 203 12.64 9.06 -4.40
C THR A 203 13.42 10.33 -4.73
N HIS A 204 14.76 10.26 -4.62
CA HIS A 204 15.69 11.27 -5.09
C HIS A 204 16.68 10.68 -6.10
N ASP A 205 17.56 11.53 -6.66
CA ASP A 205 18.64 11.09 -7.55
C ASP A 205 19.82 10.52 -6.74
N LYS A 206 20.03 9.20 -6.84
CA LYS A 206 21.11 8.46 -6.18
C LYS A 206 22.42 8.39 -6.99
N SER A 207 22.48 9.09 -8.12
CA SER A 207 23.66 9.04 -9.00
C SER A 207 24.75 10.05 -8.65
N GLN A 208 24.50 10.96 -7.71
CA GLN A 208 25.44 12.03 -7.30
C GLN A 208 25.66 12.06 -5.79
N THR A 209 26.82 12.57 -5.37
CA THR A 209 27.10 12.86 -3.97
C THR A 209 26.74 14.32 -3.69
N TYR A 210 26.00 14.56 -2.61
CA TYR A 210 25.56 15.88 -2.18
C TYR A 210 26.46 16.47 -1.12
N LYS A 211 26.74 17.77 -1.22
CA LYS A 211 27.52 18.58 -0.28
C LYS A 211 26.63 19.50 0.52
N ALA A 212 27.15 20.06 1.61
CA ALA A 212 26.47 21.13 2.31
C ALA A 212 26.18 22.32 1.37
N GLY A 213 24.93 22.80 1.38
CA GLY A 213 24.41 23.82 0.48
C GLY A 213 23.83 23.32 -0.85
N ASP A 214 24.04 22.07 -1.23
CA ASP A 214 23.39 21.47 -2.39
C ASP A 214 21.90 21.29 -2.16
N VAL A 215 21.12 21.34 -3.24
CA VAL A 215 19.67 21.13 -3.20
C VAL A 215 19.33 19.72 -3.68
N ILE A 216 18.77 18.90 -2.77
CA ILE A 216 18.18 17.61 -3.12
C ILE A 216 16.77 17.81 -3.62
N THR A 217 16.44 17.20 -4.76
CA THR A 217 15.09 17.19 -5.32
C THR A 217 14.49 15.80 -5.16
N PHE A 218 13.37 15.70 -4.44
CA PHE A 218 12.58 14.49 -4.29
C PHE A 218 11.40 14.50 -5.23
N THR A 219 11.14 13.38 -5.87
CA THR A 219 9.90 13.11 -6.60
C THR A 219 8.97 12.30 -5.72
N ILE A 220 7.75 12.79 -5.53
CA ILE A 220 6.71 12.15 -4.72
C ILE A 220 5.58 11.76 -5.68
N THR A 221 5.16 10.49 -5.64
CA THR A 221 3.93 10.04 -6.31
C THR A 221 2.96 9.54 -5.26
N ALA A 222 1.68 9.94 -5.36
CA ALA A 222 0.61 9.47 -4.47
C ALA A 222 -0.59 9.02 -5.29
N LYS A 223 -1.18 7.86 -4.91
CA LYS A 223 -2.25 7.19 -5.63
C LYS A 223 -3.53 7.18 -4.84
N ASN A 224 -4.66 7.52 -5.47
CA ASN A 224 -5.97 7.31 -4.88
C ASN A 224 -6.32 5.81 -4.90
N ILE A 225 -6.32 5.17 -3.73
CA ILE A 225 -6.65 3.75 -3.56
C ILE A 225 -8.15 3.52 -3.26
N TYR A 226 -8.95 4.58 -3.11
CA TYR A 226 -10.37 4.52 -2.77
C TYR A 226 -11.24 4.43 -4.02
N GLU A 227 -12.44 3.88 -3.87
CA GLU A 227 -13.42 3.71 -4.97
C GLU A 227 -14.09 5.01 -5.41
N GLU A 228 -13.90 6.11 -4.66
CA GLU A 228 -14.41 7.44 -4.97
C GLU A 228 -13.28 8.41 -5.29
N ALA A 229 -13.59 9.49 -6.00
CA ALA A 229 -12.67 10.59 -6.18
C ALA A 229 -12.35 11.25 -4.83
N LYS A 230 -11.06 11.48 -4.56
CA LYS A 230 -10.56 12.07 -3.31
C LYS A 230 -9.74 13.32 -3.58
N THR A 231 -9.71 14.23 -2.60
CA THR A 231 -8.64 15.22 -2.51
C THR A 231 -7.47 14.58 -1.79
N ILE A 232 -6.28 14.61 -2.41
CA ILE A 232 -5.01 14.15 -1.82
C ILE A 232 -4.28 15.37 -1.27
N THR A 233 -3.84 15.31 -0.01
CA THR A 233 -3.02 16.34 0.61
C THR A 233 -1.69 15.74 1.04
N LEU A 234 -0.59 16.44 0.70
CA LEU A 234 0.78 16.09 1.05
C LEU A 234 1.29 17.04 2.13
N GLU A 235 1.95 16.50 3.16
CA GLU A 235 2.60 17.26 4.23
C GLU A 235 4.04 16.77 4.38
N GLU A 236 5.01 17.67 4.21
CA GLU A 236 6.44 17.42 4.30
C GLU A 236 7.01 17.79 5.66
N LEU A 237 8.25 17.38 5.92
CA LEU A 237 9.02 17.83 7.08
C LEU A 237 9.27 19.34 7.02
N GLU A 238 9.45 19.95 8.19
CA GLU A 238 9.90 21.34 8.29
C GLU A 238 11.23 21.53 7.57
N GLY A 239 11.34 22.60 6.78
CA GLY A 239 12.52 22.89 5.98
C GLY A 239 12.52 22.27 4.56
N VAL A 240 11.54 21.40 4.25
CA VAL A 240 11.35 20.85 2.90
C VAL A 240 10.25 21.61 2.18
N ALA A 241 10.53 22.13 1.00
CA ALA A 241 9.58 22.90 0.21
C ALA A 241 8.88 22.01 -0.84
N LEU A 242 7.53 22.07 -0.92
CA LEU A 242 6.71 21.41 -1.93
C LEU A 242 6.29 22.40 -3.03
N ASP A 243 6.28 21.94 -4.28
CA ASP A 243 5.74 22.69 -5.43
C ASP A 243 4.19 22.64 -5.45
N ALA A 244 3.59 21.54 -5.00
CA ALA A 244 2.16 21.36 -4.84
C ALA A 244 1.85 20.42 -3.68
N ASN A 245 0.88 20.79 -2.86
CA ASN A 245 0.53 20.01 -1.67
C ASN A 245 -0.94 19.55 -1.62
N VAL A 246 -1.82 20.01 -2.53
CA VAL A 246 -3.24 19.65 -2.60
C VAL A 246 -3.63 19.33 -4.03
N PHE A 247 -4.24 18.16 -4.23
CA PHE A 247 -4.73 17.66 -5.51
C PHE A 247 -6.20 17.29 -5.37
N GLU A 248 -7.06 18.06 -6.01
CA GLU A 248 -8.52 17.87 -5.90
C GLU A 248 -9.06 16.89 -6.94
N ASN A 249 -10.15 16.18 -6.60
CA ASN A 249 -10.89 15.29 -7.49
C ASN A 249 -10.04 14.21 -8.19
N VAL A 250 -9.07 13.66 -7.47
CA VAL A 250 -8.25 12.56 -7.99
C VAL A 250 -9.11 11.31 -8.11
N ALA A 251 -9.30 10.81 -9.32
CA ALA A 251 -10.16 9.66 -9.60
C ALA A 251 -9.61 8.36 -8.97
N PRO A 252 -10.45 7.34 -8.74
CA PRO A 252 -10.01 6.01 -8.30
C PRO A 252 -8.86 5.47 -9.16
N GLY A 253 -7.77 5.05 -8.52
CA GLY A 253 -6.59 4.52 -9.18
C GLY A 253 -5.68 5.53 -9.86
N ALA A 254 -6.07 6.80 -9.95
CA ALA A 254 -5.22 7.84 -10.50
C ALA A 254 -4.08 8.21 -9.54
N GLU A 255 -2.94 8.62 -10.13
CA GLU A 255 -1.75 9.06 -9.42
C GLU A 255 -1.54 10.56 -9.63
N VAL A 256 -1.02 11.22 -8.59
CA VAL A 256 -0.55 12.61 -8.62
C VAL A 256 0.95 12.63 -8.34
N THR A 257 1.64 13.64 -8.86
CA THR A 257 3.07 13.82 -8.67
C THR A 257 3.35 15.21 -8.13
N ALA A 258 4.22 15.30 -7.13
CA ALA A 258 4.76 16.56 -6.59
C ALA A 258 6.28 16.48 -6.52
N THR A 259 6.91 17.65 -6.48
CA THR A 259 8.34 17.80 -6.27
C THR A 259 8.60 18.49 -4.94
N ALA A 260 9.48 17.89 -4.13
CA ALA A 260 9.95 18.47 -2.88
C ALA A 260 11.45 18.80 -2.98
N THR A 261 11.87 19.93 -2.37
CA THR A 261 13.28 20.33 -2.36
C THR A 261 13.76 20.56 -0.94
N TYR A 262 15.00 20.13 -0.68
CA TYR A 262 15.69 20.30 0.59
C TYR A 262 17.11 20.77 0.36
N THR A 263 17.60 21.72 1.15
CA THR A 263 19.00 22.17 1.10
C THR A 263 19.79 21.42 2.17
N VAL A 264 20.80 20.66 1.75
CA VAL A 264 21.69 19.91 2.63
C VAL A 264 22.41 20.83 3.60
N THR A 265 22.39 20.50 4.86
CA THR A 265 23.06 21.22 5.93
C THR A 265 24.40 20.57 6.30
N GLU A 266 25.31 21.31 6.95
CA GLU A 266 26.53 20.70 7.52
C GLU A 266 26.18 19.61 8.56
N GLN A 267 25.06 19.77 9.26
CA GLN A 267 24.61 18.73 10.23
C GLN A 267 24.25 17.42 9.53
N ASP A 268 23.71 17.46 8.32
CA ASP A 268 23.43 16.24 7.54
C ASP A 268 24.74 15.55 7.14
N ILE A 269 25.77 16.33 6.76
CA ILE A 269 27.13 15.82 6.48
C ILE A 269 27.71 15.15 7.72
N VAL A 270 27.59 15.78 8.89
CA VAL A 270 28.05 15.20 10.17
C VAL A 270 27.30 13.91 10.50
N ASN A 271 25.98 13.87 10.26
CA ASN A 271 25.13 12.68 10.48
C ASN A 271 25.40 11.56 9.46
N GLY A 272 25.95 11.89 8.29
CA GLY A 272 26.17 10.97 7.17
C GLY A 272 24.91 10.49 6.45
N THR A 273 23.73 10.99 6.85
CA THR A 273 22.45 10.60 6.26
C THR A 273 21.37 11.64 6.53
N PHE A 274 20.40 11.76 5.61
CA PHE A 274 19.19 12.56 5.78
C PHE A 274 17.97 11.74 5.39
N THR A 275 16.99 11.61 6.28
CA THR A 275 15.72 10.90 5.99
C THR A 275 14.59 11.90 5.84
N ASN A 276 13.94 11.87 4.68
CA ASN A 276 12.80 12.71 4.36
C ASN A 276 11.50 11.91 4.29
N ASN A 277 10.50 12.33 5.07
CA ASN A 277 9.19 11.71 5.16
C ASN A 277 8.12 12.67 4.64
N VAL A 278 7.21 12.15 3.80
CA VAL A 278 5.98 12.84 3.40
C VAL A 278 4.78 12.11 3.95
N THR A 279 3.84 12.83 4.56
CA THR A 279 2.55 12.31 4.99
C THR A 279 1.50 12.59 3.92
N VAL A 280 0.76 11.55 3.53
CA VAL A 280 -0.33 11.60 2.54
C VAL A 280 -1.65 11.35 3.25
N THR A 281 -2.62 12.24 3.03
CA THR A 281 -3.99 12.14 3.55
C THR A 281 -5.02 12.26 2.43
N PHE A 282 -6.22 11.69 2.66
CA PHE A 282 -7.31 11.68 1.70
C PHE A 282 -8.57 12.29 2.32
N SER A 283 -9.32 13.06 1.52
CA SER A 283 -10.55 13.69 2.01
C SER A 283 -11.60 12.66 2.46
N GLY A 284 -12.21 12.89 3.64
CA GLY A 284 -13.32 12.08 4.16
C GLY A 284 -12.94 10.71 4.71
N VAL A 285 -11.64 10.46 4.95
CA VAL A 285 -11.12 9.28 5.64
C VAL A 285 -10.01 9.68 6.61
N ASP A 286 -9.79 8.89 7.65
CA ASP A 286 -8.80 9.15 8.70
C ASP A 286 -7.44 8.47 8.41
N ASP A 287 -7.35 7.67 7.35
CA ASP A 287 -6.13 6.96 6.98
C ASP A 287 -5.03 7.94 6.59
N LYS A 288 -3.81 7.66 7.10
CA LYS A 288 -2.59 8.40 6.80
C LYS A 288 -1.51 7.43 6.33
N PHE A 289 -0.82 7.81 5.26
CA PHE A 289 0.27 7.02 4.70
C PHE A 289 1.53 7.85 4.70
N THR A 290 2.68 7.22 4.97
CA THR A 290 3.98 7.88 4.97
C THR A 290 4.85 7.30 3.88
N GLY A 291 5.30 8.16 2.97
CA GLY A 291 6.38 7.88 2.03
C GLY A 291 7.69 8.34 2.61
N THR A 292 8.71 7.48 2.58
CA THR A 292 10.03 7.75 3.16
C THR A 292 11.09 7.56 2.10
N ASP A 293 12.05 8.48 2.06
CA ASP A 293 13.28 8.32 1.30
C ASP A 293 14.48 8.74 2.15
N THR A 294 15.54 7.95 2.12
CA THR A 294 16.77 8.21 2.85
C THR A 294 17.90 8.51 1.86
N VAL A 295 18.59 9.62 2.11
CA VAL A 295 19.74 10.09 1.34
C VAL A 295 20.98 9.66 2.10
N ASP A 296 21.70 8.70 1.56
CA ASP A 296 23.00 8.20 2.05
C ASP A 296 24.16 8.68 1.15
N GLU A 297 23.84 9.35 0.04
CA GLU A 297 24.77 9.87 -0.93
C GLU A 297 25.29 11.26 -0.54
N LEU A 298 25.64 11.44 0.76
CA LEU A 298 26.26 12.65 1.28
C LEU A 298 27.78 12.57 1.22
N GLU A 299 28.43 13.73 1.10
CA GLU A 299 29.89 13.81 1.21
C GLU A 299 30.35 13.40 2.61
N ASP A 300 31.47 12.71 2.71
CA ASP A 300 32.05 12.36 4.02
C ASP A 300 32.45 13.62 4.80
N ALA A 301 32.13 13.64 6.09
CA ALA A 301 32.59 14.71 6.98
C ALA A 301 34.12 14.76 7.07
N ASN A 302 34.68 15.89 6.75
CA ASN A 302 36.13 16.11 6.73
C ASN A 302 36.50 17.45 7.41
N PRO A 303 36.40 17.56 8.75
CA PRO A 303 36.92 18.74 9.46
C PRO A 303 38.45 18.78 9.37
N HIS A 304 39.00 19.84 8.80
CA HIS A 304 40.48 19.97 8.67
C HIS A 304 40.88 21.45 8.63
N MET A 305 42.07 21.77 9.20
CA MET A 305 42.64 23.09 9.17
C MET A 305 44.11 23.01 8.79
N THR A 306 44.53 23.82 7.82
CA THR A 306 45.93 23.98 7.48
C THR A 306 46.45 25.33 7.99
N ILE A 307 47.60 25.33 8.67
CA ILE A 307 48.32 26.54 9.04
C ILE A 307 49.51 26.70 8.10
N THR A 308 49.62 27.86 7.47
CA THR A 308 50.78 28.23 6.67
C THR A 308 51.52 29.36 7.34
N LYS A 309 52.86 29.40 7.14
CA LYS A 309 53.72 30.43 7.66
C LYS A 309 54.68 30.93 6.59
N THR A 310 54.72 32.23 6.40
CA THR A 310 55.58 32.88 5.39
C THR A 310 56.34 34.04 6.00
N THR A 311 57.63 34.21 5.64
CA THR A 311 58.40 35.40 5.92
C THR A 311 58.04 36.48 4.97
N VAL A 312 57.86 37.71 5.46
CA VAL A 312 57.43 38.86 4.66
C VAL A 312 58.34 40.07 4.83
N GLY A 313 58.48 40.90 3.82
CA GLY A 313 59.23 42.18 3.86
C GLY A 313 60.74 42.01 3.67
N ALA A 314 61.23 40.83 3.36
CA ALA A 314 62.64 40.60 3.01
C ALA A 314 62.76 40.19 1.52
N GLU A 315 63.90 40.43 0.91
CA GLU A 315 64.24 39.93 -0.43
C GLU A 315 64.49 38.44 -0.39
N GLU A 316 64.32 37.74 -1.49
CA GLU A 316 64.60 36.30 -1.61
C GLU A 316 66.09 36.03 -1.29
N GLY A 317 66.37 35.08 -0.39
CA GLY A 317 67.71 34.71 0.03
C GLY A 317 68.36 35.69 1.06
N HIS A 318 67.57 36.60 1.65
CA HIS A 318 68.06 37.46 2.76
C HIS A 318 68.55 36.66 3.90
N ILE A 319 69.75 36.99 4.40
CA ILE A 319 70.41 36.40 5.59
C ILE A 319 70.28 37.40 6.74
N TYR A 320 69.48 37.03 7.74
CA TYR A 320 69.22 37.88 8.90
C TYR A 320 70.40 37.98 9.85
N LYS A 321 70.58 39.11 10.51
CA LYS A 321 71.62 39.40 11.46
C LYS A 321 71.15 39.48 12.91
N LEU A 322 72.02 39.38 13.86
CA LEU A 322 71.76 39.63 15.27
C LEU A 322 70.96 40.94 15.48
N GLY A 323 69.84 40.89 16.18
CA GLY A 323 68.95 41.99 16.49
C GLY A 323 68.08 42.43 15.35
N GLU A 324 68.14 41.83 14.14
CA GLU A 324 67.26 42.08 13.05
C GLU A 324 65.87 41.46 13.30
N VAL A 325 64.83 42.08 12.78
CA VAL A 325 63.40 41.62 12.91
C VAL A 325 63.00 40.78 11.74
N ILE A 326 62.64 39.53 11.99
CA ILE A 326 61.91 38.69 11.01
C ILE A 326 60.40 38.91 11.18
N ASN A 327 59.74 39.32 10.10
CA ASN A 327 58.28 39.46 10.08
C ASN A 327 57.68 38.24 9.41
N TYR A 328 56.64 37.64 10.04
CA TYR A 328 55.93 36.52 9.51
C TYR A 328 54.44 36.80 9.36
N LYS A 329 53.82 36.14 8.39
CA LYS A 329 52.40 35.96 8.31
C LYS A 329 52.08 34.50 8.65
N VAL A 330 51.20 34.31 9.63
CA VAL A 330 50.63 33.02 10.00
C VAL A 330 49.20 33.01 9.53
N THR A 331 48.83 32.10 8.63
CA THR A 331 47.50 31.99 8.08
C THR A 331 46.90 30.64 8.45
N ALA A 332 45.74 30.65 9.10
CA ALA A 332 44.92 29.49 9.33
C ALA A 332 43.85 29.43 8.22
N THR A 333 43.79 28.32 7.54
CA THR A 333 42.79 28.07 6.48
C THR A 333 41.98 26.83 6.85
N ASN A 334 40.64 26.94 6.84
CA ASN A 334 39.78 25.76 6.90
C ASN A 334 39.72 25.17 5.47
N ASP A 335 40.45 24.11 5.27
CA ASP A 335 40.50 23.34 4.02
C ASP A 335 39.69 22.03 4.13
N GLY A 336 38.82 21.93 5.16
CA GLY A 336 37.78 20.92 5.31
C GLY A 336 36.44 21.35 4.73
N ASN A 337 35.40 20.53 4.97
CA ASN A 337 34.05 20.79 4.45
C ASN A 337 33.04 21.11 5.55
N LEU A 338 33.48 21.35 6.79
CA LEU A 338 32.65 21.72 7.93
C LEU A 338 33.15 22.98 8.60
N THR A 339 32.23 23.84 9.10
CA THR A 339 32.60 25.04 9.85
C THR A 339 33.31 24.69 11.16
N LEU A 340 34.52 25.22 11.34
CA LEU A 340 35.31 25.07 12.57
C LEU A 340 34.94 26.16 13.56
N THR A 341 34.85 25.81 14.85
CA THR A 341 34.59 26.76 15.94
C THR A 341 35.70 26.73 16.98
N ASN A 342 35.80 27.80 17.79
CA ASN A 342 36.80 27.94 18.85
C ASN A 342 38.23 27.68 18.35
N VAL A 343 38.53 28.18 17.14
CA VAL A 343 39.83 28.02 16.52
C VAL A 343 40.87 28.79 17.33
N LYS A 344 41.97 28.13 17.67
CA LYS A 344 43.12 28.70 18.37
C LYS A 344 44.39 28.45 17.57
N VAL A 345 45.17 29.49 17.30
CA VAL A 345 46.43 29.42 16.59
C VAL A 345 47.57 29.86 17.50
N GLU A 346 48.59 29.02 17.64
CA GLU A 346 49.72 29.23 18.52
C GLU A 346 51.03 29.31 17.76
N ASP A 347 51.90 30.25 18.17
CA ASP A 347 53.26 30.46 17.69
C ASP A 347 54.18 30.65 18.89
N ALA A 348 54.86 29.57 19.29
CA ALA A 348 55.69 29.54 20.48
C ALA A 348 56.92 30.48 20.37
N LEU A 349 57.50 30.62 19.19
CA LEU A 349 58.69 31.46 19.00
C LEU A 349 58.39 32.94 19.20
N THR A 350 57.21 33.39 18.82
CA THR A 350 56.81 34.79 18.93
C THR A 350 55.99 35.10 20.20
N GLY A 351 55.83 34.08 21.09
CA GLY A 351 55.16 34.23 22.38
C GLY A 351 53.62 34.21 22.30
N ASN A 352 53.05 33.89 21.15
CA ASN A 352 51.61 33.79 20.95
C ASN A 352 51.12 32.39 21.35
N VAL A 353 51.11 32.09 22.64
CA VAL A 353 50.66 30.80 23.21
C VAL A 353 49.75 31.00 24.41
N GLY A 354 48.98 30.02 24.75
CA GLY A 354 48.09 30.04 25.91
C GLY A 354 47.02 31.15 25.78
N GLU A 355 47.03 32.09 26.74
CA GLU A 355 46.14 33.24 26.76
C GLU A 355 46.46 34.28 25.66
N ASN A 356 47.69 34.26 25.11
CA ASN A 356 48.13 35.15 24.05
C ASN A 356 47.99 34.53 22.66
N ALA A 357 47.46 33.32 22.54
CA ALA A 357 47.19 32.70 21.24
C ALA A 357 46.14 33.48 20.45
N PHE A 358 46.22 33.39 19.14
CA PHE A 358 45.17 33.98 18.29
C PHE A 358 43.93 33.11 18.34
N THR A 359 42.74 33.74 18.41
CA THR A 359 41.46 33.06 18.46
C THR A 359 40.58 33.52 17.34
N ILE A 360 39.85 32.58 16.72
CA ILE A 360 38.80 32.81 15.71
C ILE A 360 37.57 32.09 16.19
N ASP A 361 36.44 32.80 16.35
CA ASP A 361 35.20 32.20 16.85
C ASP A 361 34.66 31.15 15.89
N THR A 362 34.61 31.46 14.60
CA THR A 362 34.18 30.58 13.53
C THR A 362 35.04 30.75 12.29
N LEU A 363 35.34 29.63 11.61
CA LEU A 363 36.07 29.60 10.34
C LEU A 363 35.33 28.67 9.37
N ALA A 364 34.61 29.25 8.42
CA ALA A 364 33.81 28.46 7.45
C ALA A 364 34.73 27.70 6.47
N PRO A 365 34.22 26.66 5.78
CA PRO A 365 34.95 25.99 4.70
C PRO A 365 35.53 27.00 3.69
N ASP A 366 36.79 26.77 3.27
CA ASP A 366 37.57 27.64 2.39
C ASP A 366 37.90 29.05 2.94
N GLU A 367 37.47 29.37 4.17
CA GLU A 367 37.85 30.62 4.83
C GLU A 367 39.27 30.61 5.39
N ALA A 368 39.96 31.75 5.35
CA ALA A 368 41.29 31.92 5.89
C ALA A 368 41.43 33.19 6.72
N GLN A 369 42.09 33.06 7.85
CA GLN A 369 42.42 34.20 8.73
C GLN A 369 43.96 34.33 8.89
N THR A 370 44.51 35.53 8.68
CA THR A 370 45.96 35.81 8.74
C THR A 370 46.30 36.69 9.91
N PHE A 371 47.40 36.36 10.59
CA PHE A 371 47.99 37.11 11.71
C PHE A 371 49.39 37.50 11.37
N ASP A 372 49.78 38.75 11.71
CA ASP A 372 51.13 39.25 11.58
C ASP A 372 51.89 39.06 12.91
N VAL A 373 53.04 38.41 12.85
CA VAL A 373 53.90 38.20 14.00
C VAL A 373 55.33 38.55 13.68
N ARG A 374 56.11 38.85 14.69
CA ARG A 374 57.51 39.27 14.53
C ARG A 374 58.41 38.58 15.56
N TYR A 375 59.61 38.30 15.12
CA TYR A 375 60.68 37.73 15.93
C TYR A 375 61.97 38.55 15.82
N VAL A 376 62.69 38.77 16.94
CA VAL A 376 63.99 39.44 16.95
C VAL A 376 65.07 38.40 17.02
N VAL A 377 65.96 38.38 16.04
CA VAL A 377 67.09 37.42 15.98
C VAL A 377 68.03 37.54 17.23
N THR A 378 68.23 36.43 17.90
CA THR A 378 69.01 36.32 19.10
C THR A 378 70.45 35.77 18.85
N GLU A 379 71.36 35.85 19.83
CA GLU A 379 72.69 35.22 19.75
C GLU A 379 72.62 33.69 19.57
N ASN A 380 71.58 33.05 20.15
CA ASN A 380 71.37 31.61 19.98
C ASN A 380 71.04 31.27 18.53
N ASP A 381 70.26 32.12 17.81
CA ASP A 381 69.92 31.90 16.41
C ASP A 381 71.17 32.06 15.51
N VAL A 382 72.07 33.05 15.84
CA VAL A 382 73.36 33.19 15.17
C VAL A 382 74.21 31.95 15.38
N LEU A 383 74.25 31.41 16.60
CA LEU A 383 74.94 30.17 16.88
C LEU A 383 74.34 28.95 16.14
N ALA A 384 73.01 28.92 15.95
CA ALA A 384 72.33 27.85 15.23
C ALA A 384 72.41 28.01 13.69
N GLY A 385 72.73 29.23 13.20
CA GLY A 385 72.76 29.58 11.76
C GLY A 385 71.41 29.64 11.08
N LYS A 386 70.34 29.52 11.85
CA LYS A 386 68.93 29.56 11.33
C LYS A 386 67.92 29.83 12.45
N VAL A 387 66.77 30.32 12.06
CA VAL A 387 65.54 30.35 12.87
C VAL A 387 64.55 29.39 12.26
N VAL A 388 64.03 28.46 13.09
CA VAL A 388 62.88 27.59 12.70
C VAL A 388 61.69 28.03 13.53
N ASN A 389 60.65 28.49 12.86
CA ASN A 389 59.43 28.96 13.50
C ASN A 389 58.25 28.09 13.10
N ASN A 390 57.66 27.41 14.09
CA ASN A 390 56.49 26.53 13.93
C ASN A 390 55.27 27.21 14.49
N ALA A 391 54.17 27.14 13.75
CA ALA A 391 52.83 27.51 14.20
C ALA A 391 51.90 26.31 14.14
N THR A 392 51.08 26.14 15.15
CA THR A 392 50.10 25.07 15.26
C THR A 392 48.77 25.63 15.74
N GLY A 393 47.72 24.81 15.79
CA GLY A 393 46.43 25.24 16.27
C GLY A 393 45.56 24.08 16.74
N THR A 394 44.40 24.46 17.23
CA THR A 394 43.31 23.57 17.60
C THR A 394 42.00 24.20 17.19
N ALA A 395 40.99 23.38 16.93
CA ALA A 395 39.59 23.80 16.71
C ALA A 395 38.66 22.75 17.30
N THR A 396 37.44 23.15 17.61
CA THR A 396 36.39 22.17 17.97
C THR A 396 36.04 21.36 16.74
N ASP A 397 36.08 20.04 16.89
CA ASP A 397 35.67 19.08 15.84
C ASP A 397 34.15 18.99 15.83
N PRO A 398 33.45 19.38 14.75
CA PRO A 398 32.03 19.30 14.68
C PRO A 398 31.48 17.86 14.64
N THR A 399 32.32 16.87 14.34
CA THR A 399 31.96 15.44 14.36
C THR A 399 32.11 14.81 15.75
N ASP A 400 32.93 15.43 16.62
CA ASP A 400 33.15 15.03 18.02
C ASP A 400 33.33 16.26 18.92
N PRO A 401 32.27 16.96 19.30
CA PRO A 401 32.32 18.20 20.08
C PRO A 401 32.91 18.02 21.51
N ASP A 402 32.92 16.79 22.03
CA ASP A 402 33.48 16.48 23.37
C ASP A 402 35.00 16.27 23.33
N GLU A 403 35.60 15.98 22.17
CA GLU A 403 37.02 15.88 21.92
C GLU A 403 37.48 16.94 20.91
N PRO A 404 37.76 18.20 21.33
CA PRO A 404 38.08 19.30 20.40
C PRO A 404 39.45 19.11 19.76
N LYS A 405 39.58 18.25 18.76
CA LYS A 405 40.82 17.97 18.03
C LYS A 405 40.60 17.79 16.55
N THR A 406 40.12 18.83 15.90
CA THR A 406 40.18 18.88 14.43
C THR A 406 41.60 18.56 13.96
N PRO A 407 41.79 17.71 12.96
CA PRO A 407 43.07 17.48 12.32
C PRO A 407 43.65 18.80 11.83
N VAL A 408 44.89 19.11 12.23
CA VAL A 408 45.58 20.34 11.88
C VAL A 408 46.92 20.03 11.24
N THR A 409 47.16 20.59 10.07
CA THR A 409 48.48 20.60 9.45
C THR A 409 49.25 21.83 9.93
N PRO A 410 50.33 21.67 10.72
CA PRO A 410 51.12 22.80 11.25
C PRO A 410 51.91 23.47 10.15
N GLY A 411 52.13 24.78 10.33
CA GLY A 411 52.97 25.59 9.44
C GLY A 411 54.36 25.77 9.99
N GLU A 412 55.39 25.48 9.20
CA GLU A 412 56.78 25.68 9.54
C GLU A 412 57.47 26.66 8.55
N LYS A 413 58.34 27.52 9.07
CA LYS A 413 59.19 28.35 8.25
C LYS A 413 60.61 28.38 8.82
N GLU A 414 61.56 28.10 7.95
CA GLU A 414 63.01 28.22 8.26
C GLU A 414 63.58 29.46 7.55
N ASP A 415 64.27 30.29 8.30
CA ASP A 415 64.99 31.47 7.81
C ASP A 415 66.48 31.41 8.10
N PRO A 416 67.35 31.71 7.13
CA PRO A 416 68.82 31.66 7.31
C PRO A 416 69.33 32.83 8.14
N ILE A 417 70.21 32.55 9.05
CA ILE A 417 70.85 33.54 9.90
C ILE A 417 72.36 33.60 9.58
N GLU A 418 72.96 34.74 9.80
CA GLU A 418 74.42 34.96 9.60
C GLU A 418 75.23 33.92 10.44
N THR A 419 76.38 33.52 9.90
CA THR A 419 77.29 32.62 10.61
C THR A 419 77.99 33.35 11.72
N PRO A 420 78.27 32.69 12.89
CA PRO A 420 79.04 33.28 13.97
C PRO A 420 80.39 33.71 13.50
N ASN A 421 80.77 34.95 13.76
CA ASN A 421 82.10 35.46 13.49
C ASN A 421 82.61 36.09 14.76
N PRO A 422 83.09 35.31 15.76
CA PRO A 422 83.56 35.81 17.00
C PRO A 422 84.94 36.45 16.76
N SER A 423 85.14 37.70 17.14
CA SER A 423 86.38 38.37 17.11
C SER A 423 86.73 38.99 18.47
N LEU A 424 87.97 38.76 18.92
CA LEU A 424 88.51 39.35 20.13
C LEU A 424 89.59 40.39 19.76
N ALA A 425 89.38 41.68 20.02
CA ALA A 425 90.37 42.70 19.91
C ALA A 425 90.98 42.98 21.30
N VAL A 426 92.27 42.69 21.46
CA VAL A 426 92.94 43.00 22.67
C VAL A 426 93.76 44.28 22.46
N VAL A 427 93.41 45.38 23.12
CA VAL A 427 94.15 46.63 23.11
C VAL A 427 95.02 46.69 24.37
N LYS A 428 96.35 46.66 24.17
CA LYS A 428 97.29 46.88 25.27
C LYS A 428 97.65 48.37 25.33
N THR A 429 97.24 49.02 26.39
CA THR A 429 97.67 50.39 26.69
C THR A 429 98.84 50.40 27.68
N SER A 430 99.84 51.14 27.41
CA SER A 430 100.96 51.29 28.32
C SER A 430 100.81 52.56 29.14
N ASP A 431 100.82 52.41 30.44
CA ASP A 431 100.69 53.50 31.39
C ASP A 431 102.10 54.03 31.82
N LYS A 432 102.90 54.45 30.85
CA LYS A 432 104.14 55.13 31.18
C LYS A 432 103.96 56.61 30.93
N THR A 433 103.68 57.30 31.98
CA THR A 433 104.09 58.70 32.15
C THR A 433 105.51 58.68 32.64
N GLY A 434 106.44 59.18 31.83
CA GLY A 434 107.84 59.51 32.18
C GLY A 434 107.97 60.93 32.55
#